data_f3fffca1d15a0a3a16efce39a7cae94d
#
_entry.id   f3fffca1d15a0a3a16efce39a7cae94d
#
_cell.length_a   1.000
_cell.length_b   1.000
_cell.length_c   1.000
_cell.angle_alpha   90.00
_cell.angle_beta   90.00
_cell.angle_gamma   90.00
#
_symmetry.space_group_name_H-M   'P 1'
#
loop_
_entity.id
_entity.type
_entity.pdbx_description
1 polymer ?
#
loop_
_entity_poly.entity_id
_entity_poly.type
_entity_poly.pdbx_seq_one_letter_code
_entity_poly.pdbx_strand_id
1 'polypeptide(L)'
;LEEGFTIDITASPESYTLVKEGDTFSLSVDVKLSERFMYQWQVQDEYSLFWENLSDTLIGLSSYSGSNTNTLKVSGVNFEDNQLENIFMSYRLIISSPAYLCEDDILTSPFEIEVYHKDLHIPTGFSPNNDGINDTWVVRGLEQYPNHRVRVYNIWNTRVFESENYLNDWDGTNQTQIY
;
A
#
# COMPACT_ATOMS: atom_id res chain seq x y z
N LEU A 1 -33.31 30.63 4.51
CA LEU A 1 -32.03 30.49 3.80
C LEU A 1 -31.11 29.66 4.70
N GLU A 2 -31.03 28.37 4.44
CA GLU A 2 -30.05 27.46 5.06
C GLU A 2 -28.67 27.88 4.54
N GLU A 3 -27.84 28.39 5.43
CA GLU A 3 -26.40 28.51 5.12
C GLU A 3 -25.86 27.09 4.98
N GLY A 4 -25.51 26.74 3.76
CA GLY A 4 -24.91 25.44 3.47
C GLY A 4 -23.63 25.26 4.28
N PHE A 5 -23.62 24.21 5.08
CA PHE A 5 -22.54 23.85 5.94
C PHE A 5 -21.36 23.37 5.08
N THR A 6 -20.28 24.10 5.07
CA THR A 6 -19.03 23.70 4.40
C THR A 6 -18.03 23.24 5.43
N ILE A 7 -17.71 21.95 5.41
CA ILE A 7 -16.58 21.40 6.18
C ILE A 7 -15.33 21.54 5.33
N ASP A 8 -14.37 22.28 5.86
CA ASP A 8 -13.04 22.38 5.26
C ASP A 8 -12.22 21.18 5.76
N ILE A 9 -12.04 20.17 4.91
CA ILE A 9 -11.31 18.95 5.23
C ILE A 9 -9.91 19.07 4.64
N THR A 10 -8.91 19.15 5.50
CA THR A 10 -7.52 19.07 5.09
C THR A 10 -6.97 17.71 5.51
N ALA A 11 -6.53 16.93 4.55
CA ALA A 11 -5.99 15.60 4.75
C ALA A 11 -4.45 15.61 4.69
N SER A 12 -3.79 14.82 5.55
CA SER A 12 -2.35 14.63 5.53
C SER A 12 -2.04 13.16 5.84
N PRO A 13 -1.22 12.49 5.01
CA PRO A 13 -0.61 12.95 3.77
C PRO A 13 -1.62 13.18 2.64
N GLU A 14 -1.19 13.74 1.52
CA GLU A 14 -1.99 13.80 0.29
C GLU A 14 -2.39 12.39 -0.17
N SER A 15 -3.34 12.27 -1.07
CA SER A 15 -4.14 11.07 -1.39
C SER A 15 -3.40 9.77 -1.70
N TYR A 16 -2.09 9.79 -1.94
CA TYR A 16 -1.26 8.59 -2.19
C TYR A 16 0.05 8.66 -1.40
N THR A 17 0.41 7.57 -0.74
CA THR A 17 1.66 7.47 0.03
C THR A 17 2.30 6.10 -0.10
N LEU A 18 3.60 6.10 -0.33
CA LEU A 18 4.43 4.91 -0.36
C LEU A 18 5.03 4.67 1.03
N VAL A 19 4.80 3.49 1.61
CA VAL A 19 5.22 3.11 2.96
C VAL A 19 6.08 1.86 2.89
N LYS A 20 7.21 1.88 3.60
CA LYS A 20 8.09 0.72 3.70
C LYS A 20 7.53 -0.28 4.70
N GLU A 21 7.67 -1.57 4.41
CA GLU A 21 7.34 -2.66 5.33
C GLU A 21 8.05 -2.47 6.69
N GLY A 22 7.29 -2.62 7.76
CA GLY A 22 7.76 -2.40 9.14
C GLY A 22 7.68 -0.97 9.63
N ASP A 23 7.46 0.01 8.74
CA ASP A 23 7.35 1.41 9.10
C ASP A 23 6.01 1.74 9.77
N THR A 24 5.95 2.96 10.27
CA THR A 24 4.76 3.55 10.87
C THR A 24 4.34 4.76 10.08
N PHE A 25 3.05 4.90 9.79
CA PHE A 25 2.50 6.11 9.20
C PHE A 25 1.29 6.60 9.99
N SER A 26 0.88 7.84 9.74
CA SER A 26 -0.32 8.43 10.33
C SER A 26 -1.12 9.15 9.26
N LEU A 27 -2.44 8.98 9.31
CA LEU A 27 -3.41 9.70 8.49
C LEU A 27 -4.16 10.65 9.41
N SER A 28 -4.26 11.92 9.04
CA SER A 28 -4.98 12.91 9.83
C SER A 28 -5.93 13.74 8.98
N VAL A 29 -7.06 14.09 9.57
CA VAL A 29 -8.07 14.95 8.96
C VAL A 29 -8.32 16.11 9.91
N ASP A 30 -8.11 17.34 9.43
CA ASP A 30 -8.42 18.53 10.18
C ASP A 30 -9.84 18.99 9.83
N VAL A 31 -10.69 19.09 10.85
CA VAL A 31 -12.10 19.50 10.73
C VAL A 31 -12.26 20.82 11.46
N LYS A 32 -12.38 21.90 10.72
CA LYS A 32 -12.50 23.26 11.27
C LYS A 32 -13.93 23.59 11.67
N LEU A 33 -14.40 23.01 12.78
CA LEU A 33 -15.69 23.39 13.38
C LEU A 33 -15.66 23.27 14.89
N SER A 34 -16.55 24.03 15.54
CA SER A 34 -16.64 24.11 17.01
C SER A 34 -17.47 23.00 17.65
N GLU A 35 -17.95 22.03 16.88
CA GLU A 35 -18.86 20.99 17.34
C GLU A 35 -18.13 19.66 17.61
N ARG A 36 -18.75 18.81 18.42
CA ARG A 36 -18.23 17.47 18.67
C ARG A 36 -18.64 16.54 17.55
N PHE A 37 -17.63 16.05 16.80
CA PHE A 37 -17.81 15.00 15.83
C PHE A 37 -17.46 13.64 16.42
N MET A 38 -18.10 12.60 15.90
CA MET A 38 -17.67 11.21 16.03
C MET A 38 -16.89 10.84 14.78
N TYR A 39 -15.86 10.06 14.97
CA TYR A 39 -14.94 9.62 13.92
C TYR A 39 -14.91 8.10 13.87
N GLN A 40 -14.86 7.54 12.67
CA GLN A 40 -14.67 6.13 12.46
C GLN A 40 -13.80 5.92 11.21
N TRP A 41 -12.59 5.46 11.40
CA TRP A 41 -11.74 5.03 10.30
C TRP A 41 -12.19 3.70 9.75
N GLN A 42 -12.11 3.58 8.43
CA GLN A 42 -12.37 2.36 7.68
C GLN A 42 -11.16 2.04 6.81
N VAL A 43 -10.99 0.75 6.54
CA VAL A 43 -9.97 0.21 5.64
C VAL A 43 -10.61 -0.66 4.57
N GLN A 44 -9.99 -0.70 3.40
CA GLN A 44 -10.29 -1.60 2.31
C GLN A 44 -8.97 -2.05 1.71
N ASP A 45 -8.76 -3.36 1.58
CA ASP A 45 -7.65 -3.91 0.79
C ASP A 45 -8.02 -4.00 -0.69
N GLU A 46 -7.04 -4.22 -1.56
CA GLU A 46 -7.24 -4.28 -3.01
C GLU A 46 -8.14 -5.43 -3.49
N TYR A 47 -8.31 -6.47 -2.68
CA TYR A 47 -9.15 -7.64 -3.00
C TYR A 47 -10.55 -7.53 -2.40
N SER A 48 -10.75 -6.62 -1.45
CA SER A 48 -12.03 -6.41 -0.78
C SER A 48 -12.92 -5.46 -1.55
N LEU A 49 -14.19 -5.84 -1.71
CA LEU A 49 -15.22 -4.94 -2.25
C LEU A 49 -15.87 -4.07 -1.17
N PHE A 50 -15.55 -4.32 0.10
CA PHE A 50 -16.22 -3.70 1.25
C PHE A 50 -15.24 -2.94 2.12
N TRP A 51 -15.72 -1.84 2.68
CA TRP A 51 -15.04 -1.06 3.70
C TRP A 51 -15.31 -1.67 5.08
N GLU A 52 -14.26 -1.93 5.84
CA GLU A 52 -14.34 -2.47 7.19
C GLU A 52 -14.00 -1.41 8.23
N ASN A 53 -14.79 -1.36 9.32
CA ASN A 53 -14.50 -0.45 10.43
C ASN A 53 -13.24 -0.90 11.17
N LEU A 54 -12.30 0.02 11.33
CA LEU A 54 -11.13 -0.21 12.15
C LEU A 54 -11.45 -0.08 13.65
N SER A 55 -10.75 -0.85 14.44
CA SER A 55 -10.68 -0.72 15.90
C SER A 55 -9.22 -0.64 16.33
N ASP A 56 -8.97 -0.04 17.50
CA ASP A 56 -7.62 0.03 18.08
C ASP A 56 -7.18 -1.37 18.50
N THR A 57 -6.49 -2.07 17.63
CA THR A 57 -6.11 -3.47 17.81
C THR A 57 -4.90 -3.83 16.95
N LEU A 58 -4.41 -5.05 17.15
CA LEU A 58 -3.44 -5.69 16.28
C LEU A 58 -4.21 -6.54 15.24
N ILE A 59 -4.02 -6.28 13.95
CA ILE A 59 -4.54 -7.09 12.84
C ILE A 59 -3.33 -7.63 12.08
N GLY A 60 -3.18 -8.96 12.07
CA GLY A 60 -1.95 -9.56 11.56
C GLY A 60 -0.74 -9.08 12.37
N LEU A 61 0.22 -8.47 11.69
CA LEU A 61 1.41 -7.87 12.31
C LEU A 61 1.31 -6.33 12.42
N SER A 62 0.24 -5.73 11.90
CA SER A 62 0.03 -4.28 11.94
C SER A 62 -0.79 -3.87 13.16
N SER A 63 -0.38 -2.80 13.83
CA SER A 63 -1.08 -2.24 14.98
C SER A 63 -1.77 -0.95 14.61
N TYR A 64 -3.06 -0.86 14.91
CA TYR A 64 -3.90 0.31 14.68
C TYR A 64 -4.21 1.04 15.98
N SER A 65 -4.17 2.37 15.95
CA SER A 65 -4.58 3.23 17.06
C SER A 65 -5.17 4.55 16.55
N GLY A 66 -6.14 5.07 17.28
CA GLY A 66 -6.87 6.29 16.92
C GLY A 66 -8.02 6.06 15.94
N SER A 67 -8.54 4.83 15.85
CA SER A 67 -9.62 4.44 14.92
C SER A 67 -10.90 5.27 15.07
N ASN A 68 -11.12 5.86 16.25
CA ASN A 68 -12.25 6.74 16.55
C ASN A 68 -11.84 8.20 16.82
N THR A 69 -10.73 8.62 16.24
CA THR A 69 -10.24 10.01 16.32
C THR A 69 -10.03 10.57 14.91
N ASN A 70 -9.73 11.86 14.82
CA ASN A 70 -9.37 12.49 13.55
C ASN A 70 -7.97 12.09 13.02
N THR A 71 -7.25 11.27 13.77
CA THR A 71 -5.89 10.80 13.38
C THR A 71 -5.78 9.31 13.62
N LEU A 72 -5.56 8.57 12.53
CA LEU A 72 -5.23 7.14 12.55
C LEU A 72 -3.71 6.98 12.52
N LYS A 73 -3.19 6.13 13.39
CA LYS A 73 -1.81 5.67 13.36
C LYS A 73 -1.76 4.18 13.07
N VAL A 74 -0.99 3.81 12.06
CA VAL A 74 -0.73 2.42 11.65
C VAL A 74 0.74 2.14 11.86
N SER A 75 1.08 1.13 12.65
CA SER A 75 2.45 0.80 13.02
C SER A 75 2.79 -0.64 12.66
N GLY A 76 4.01 -0.85 12.18
CA GLY A 76 4.54 -2.16 11.86
C GLY A 76 3.80 -2.81 10.70
N VAL A 77 3.51 -2.05 9.63
CA VAL A 77 2.84 -2.60 8.45
C VAL A 77 3.68 -3.71 7.85
N ASN A 78 3.14 -4.91 7.78
CA ASN A 78 3.86 -6.09 7.32
C ASN A 78 3.06 -6.87 6.28
N PHE A 79 3.80 -7.60 5.46
CA PHE A 79 3.25 -8.59 4.53
C PHE A 79 2.98 -9.91 5.26
N GLU A 80 2.01 -10.68 4.78
CA GLU A 80 1.97 -12.11 5.10
C GLU A 80 3.10 -12.84 4.36
N ASP A 81 3.64 -13.90 4.98
CA ASP A 81 4.87 -14.59 4.51
C ASP A 81 4.88 -15.04 3.04
N ASN A 82 3.73 -15.08 2.38
CA ASN A 82 3.58 -15.55 1.00
C ASN A 82 3.16 -14.44 0.00
N GLN A 83 3.03 -13.19 0.43
CA GLN A 83 2.68 -12.11 -0.50
C GLN A 83 3.90 -11.71 -1.34
N LEU A 84 3.69 -11.71 -2.65
CA LEU A 84 4.74 -11.51 -3.66
C LEU A 84 4.80 -10.08 -4.17
N GLU A 85 3.71 -9.34 -4.05
CA GLU A 85 3.51 -8.02 -4.62
C GLU A 85 3.34 -6.97 -3.52
N ASN A 86 3.52 -5.72 -3.87
CA ASN A 86 3.19 -4.62 -2.95
C ASN A 86 1.71 -4.69 -2.56
N ILE A 87 1.41 -4.30 -1.34
CA ILE A 87 0.03 -4.27 -0.84
C ILE A 87 -0.53 -2.87 -1.05
N PHE A 88 -1.73 -2.80 -1.63
CA PHE A 88 -2.48 -1.56 -1.74
C PHE A 88 -3.62 -1.56 -0.72
N MET A 89 -3.63 -0.54 0.14
CA MET A 89 -4.63 -0.34 1.17
C MET A 89 -5.25 1.04 1.00
N SER A 90 -6.56 1.08 1.06
CA SER A 90 -7.31 2.34 1.04
C SER A 90 -7.89 2.61 2.42
N TYR A 91 -7.73 3.81 2.92
CA TYR A 91 -8.29 4.26 4.20
C TYR A 91 -9.23 5.42 3.97
N ARG A 92 -10.31 5.49 4.74
CA ARG A 92 -11.18 6.67 4.76
C ARG A 92 -11.70 6.95 6.16
N LEU A 93 -12.10 8.18 6.41
CA LEU A 93 -12.72 8.60 7.65
C LEU A 93 -14.21 8.88 7.44
N ILE A 94 -15.03 8.30 8.30
CA ILE A 94 -16.43 8.68 8.49
C ILE A 94 -16.48 9.73 9.60
N ILE A 95 -17.15 10.85 9.33
CA ILE A 95 -17.34 11.94 10.26
C ILE A 95 -18.85 12.08 10.47
N SER A 96 -19.31 11.84 11.68
CA SER A 96 -20.72 11.92 12.08
C SER A 96 -20.92 13.01 13.11
N SER A 97 -22.03 13.73 13.02
CA SER A 97 -22.41 14.72 14.03
C SER A 97 -23.64 14.22 14.81
N PRO A 98 -23.56 14.07 16.13
CA PRO A 98 -24.71 13.71 16.94
C PRO A 98 -25.78 14.82 17.04
N ALA A 99 -25.44 16.06 16.68
CA ALA A 99 -26.33 17.18 16.72
C ALA A 99 -27.32 17.23 15.53
N TYR A 100 -26.98 16.57 14.44
CA TYR A 100 -27.75 16.58 13.19
C TYR A 100 -28.23 15.15 12.85
N LEU A 101 -29.28 14.72 13.56
CA LEU A 101 -29.86 13.36 13.42
C LEU A 101 -30.47 13.07 12.03
N CYS A 102 -30.45 14.03 11.12
CA CYS A 102 -31.05 13.91 9.78
C CYS A 102 -30.07 14.18 8.63
N GLU A 103 -28.80 14.39 8.90
CA GLU A 103 -27.78 14.55 7.86
C GLU A 103 -26.96 13.26 7.71
N ASP A 104 -26.62 12.96 6.46
CA ASP A 104 -25.78 11.80 6.14
C ASP A 104 -24.35 11.99 6.70
N ASP A 105 -23.72 10.89 7.07
CA ASP A 105 -22.32 10.88 7.45
C ASP A 105 -21.43 11.44 6.33
N ILE A 106 -20.42 12.20 6.71
CA ILE A 106 -19.44 12.73 5.77
C ILE A 106 -18.33 11.73 5.61
N LEU A 107 -18.04 11.38 4.37
CA LEU A 107 -16.96 10.48 4.00
C LEU A 107 -15.80 11.27 3.39
N THR A 108 -14.59 11.07 3.86
CA THR A 108 -13.42 11.61 3.17
C THR A 108 -13.16 10.86 1.85
N SER A 109 -12.45 11.50 0.94
CA SER A 109 -11.80 10.76 -0.15
C SER A 109 -10.86 9.71 0.42
N PRO A 110 -10.67 8.56 -0.24
CA PRO A 110 -9.72 7.55 0.22
C PRO A 110 -8.28 8.07 0.24
N PHE A 111 -7.52 7.61 1.23
CA PHE A 111 -6.07 7.70 1.30
C PHE A 111 -5.51 6.39 0.75
N GLU A 112 -4.80 6.45 -0.35
CA GLU A 112 -4.20 5.29 -0.98
C GLU A 112 -2.79 5.07 -0.42
N ILE A 113 -2.57 3.91 0.18
CA ILE A 113 -1.29 3.51 0.76
C ILE A 113 -0.77 2.30 0.02
N GLU A 114 0.40 2.44 -0.59
CA GLU A 114 1.14 1.32 -1.14
C GLU A 114 2.24 0.91 -0.17
N VAL A 115 2.22 -0.33 0.29
CA VAL A 115 3.26 -0.90 1.14
C VAL A 115 4.20 -1.73 0.28
N TYR A 116 5.50 -1.45 0.36
CA TYR A 116 6.54 -2.18 -0.37
C TYR A 116 7.49 -2.92 0.57
N HIS A 117 8.09 -3.99 0.09
CA HIS A 117 9.04 -4.79 0.87
C HIS A 117 10.27 -3.98 1.30
N LYS A 118 10.69 -4.18 2.55
CA LYS A 118 11.87 -3.48 3.11
C LYS A 118 13.20 -3.97 2.57
N ASP A 119 13.25 -5.24 2.15
CA ASP A 119 14.48 -5.91 1.75
C ASP A 119 14.39 -6.39 0.30
N LEU A 120 15.53 -6.36 -0.38
CA LEU A 120 15.65 -6.95 -1.69
C LEU A 120 15.57 -8.48 -1.56
N HIS A 121 14.53 -9.09 -2.11
CA HIS A 121 14.38 -10.54 -2.16
C HIS A 121 14.71 -11.07 -3.55
N ILE A 122 15.81 -11.81 -3.63
CA ILE A 122 16.26 -12.43 -4.87
C ILE A 122 15.88 -13.92 -4.81
N PRO A 123 14.89 -14.39 -5.59
CA PRO A 123 14.48 -15.78 -5.55
C PRO A 123 15.57 -16.69 -6.11
N THR A 124 15.70 -17.88 -5.53
CA THR A 124 16.70 -18.87 -5.94
C THR A 124 16.31 -19.66 -7.18
N GLY A 125 15.09 -19.50 -7.65
CA GLY A 125 14.59 -20.16 -8.85
C GLY A 125 13.18 -19.66 -9.23
N PHE A 126 12.78 -19.97 -10.45
CA PHE A 126 11.45 -19.73 -11.01
C PHE A 126 11.15 -20.82 -12.05
N SER A 127 9.91 -20.92 -12.53
CA SER A 127 9.44 -22.03 -13.38
C SER A 127 8.72 -21.52 -14.62
N PRO A 128 9.43 -21.15 -15.69
CA PRO A 128 8.85 -20.57 -16.90
C PRO A 128 8.16 -21.65 -17.76
N ASN A 129 6.99 -22.11 -17.31
CA ASN A 129 6.18 -23.16 -17.97
C ASN A 129 4.87 -22.60 -18.57
N ASN A 130 4.65 -21.29 -18.43
CA ASN A 130 3.51 -20.56 -18.93
C ASN A 130 2.17 -20.99 -18.29
N ASP A 131 2.21 -21.36 -17.00
CA ASP A 131 1.00 -21.67 -16.21
C ASP A 131 0.46 -20.45 -15.43
N GLY A 132 1.14 -19.30 -15.51
CA GLY A 132 0.81 -18.05 -14.82
C GLY A 132 1.41 -17.96 -13.41
N ILE A 133 2.21 -18.96 -12.97
CA ILE A 133 2.79 -18.98 -11.62
C ILE A 133 4.32 -19.05 -11.72
N ASN A 134 5.01 -18.03 -11.24
CA ASN A 134 6.48 -17.94 -11.27
C ASN A 134 7.10 -18.14 -12.66
N ASP A 135 6.42 -17.71 -13.72
CA ASP A 135 6.90 -17.78 -15.10
C ASP A 135 8.07 -16.83 -15.37
N THR A 136 8.20 -15.77 -14.60
CA THR A 136 9.29 -14.81 -14.67
C THR A 136 10.08 -14.76 -13.37
N TRP A 137 11.32 -14.28 -13.45
CA TRP A 137 12.18 -14.13 -12.28
C TRP A 137 11.88 -12.81 -11.56
N VAL A 138 11.03 -12.85 -10.53
CA VAL A 138 10.55 -11.68 -9.80
C VAL A 138 11.49 -11.37 -8.64
N VAL A 139 12.24 -10.27 -8.73
CA VAL A 139 13.08 -9.73 -7.66
C VAL A 139 12.30 -8.64 -6.93
N ARG A 140 11.86 -8.93 -5.70
CA ARG A 140 11.06 -8.00 -4.90
C ARG A 140 11.94 -6.94 -4.25
N GLY A 141 11.37 -5.76 -4.04
CA GLY A 141 12.06 -4.64 -3.42
C GLY A 141 12.97 -3.87 -4.39
N LEU A 142 12.94 -4.17 -5.70
CA LEU A 142 13.71 -3.43 -6.71
C LEU A 142 13.25 -1.98 -6.86
N GLU A 143 11.98 -1.70 -6.58
CA GLU A 143 11.37 -0.37 -6.60
C GLU A 143 12.06 0.62 -5.65
N GLN A 144 12.73 0.11 -4.61
CA GLN A 144 13.54 0.92 -3.68
C GLN A 144 14.87 1.42 -4.27
N TYR A 145 15.27 0.86 -5.41
CA TYR A 145 16.56 1.13 -6.06
C TYR A 145 16.36 1.75 -7.45
N PRO A 146 16.00 3.02 -7.55
CA PRO A 146 15.88 3.70 -8.83
C PRO A 146 17.21 3.62 -9.59
N ASN A 147 17.16 3.37 -10.89
CA ASN A 147 18.30 3.16 -11.76
C ASN A 147 19.13 1.88 -11.44
N HIS A 148 18.48 0.85 -10.90
CA HIS A 148 19.14 -0.44 -10.72
C HIS A 148 19.47 -1.11 -12.06
N ARG A 149 20.48 -1.98 -12.01
CA ARG A 149 20.86 -2.83 -13.14
C ARG A 149 20.95 -4.28 -12.70
N VAL A 150 20.25 -5.15 -13.40
CA VAL A 150 20.27 -6.59 -13.17
C VAL A 150 21.12 -7.28 -14.23
N ARG A 151 22.00 -8.19 -13.81
CA ARG A 151 22.80 -9.03 -14.70
C ARG A 151 22.76 -10.46 -14.21
N VAL A 152 22.47 -11.40 -15.10
CA VAL A 152 22.47 -12.83 -14.80
C VAL A 152 23.58 -13.51 -15.59
N TYR A 153 24.31 -14.39 -14.91
CA TYR A 153 25.40 -15.16 -15.48
C TYR A 153 25.13 -16.66 -15.32
N ASN A 154 25.49 -17.44 -16.32
CA ASN A 154 25.44 -18.88 -16.21
C ASN A 154 26.63 -19.43 -15.41
N ILE A 155 26.65 -20.75 -15.17
CA ILE A 155 27.72 -21.41 -14.39
C ILE A 155 29.12 -21.30 -15.02
N TRP A 156 29.21 -20.93 -16.28
CA TRP A 156 30.48 -20.69 -17.01
C TRP A 156 30.87 -19.19 -17.01
N ASN A 157 30.23 -18.39 -16.17
CA ASN A 157 30.44 -16.94 -16.07
C ASN A 157 30.16 -16.17 -17.37
N THR A 158 29.28 -16.72 -18.22
CA THR A 158 28.79 -16.02 -19.42
C THR A 158 27.51 -15.29 -19.06
N ARG A 159 27.45 -13.98 -19.38
CA ARG A 159 26.25 -13.19 -19.15
C ARG A 159 25.13 -13.66 -20.09
N VAL A 160 23.99 -14.05 -19.53
CA VAL A 160 22.81 -14.54 -20.25
C VAL A 160 21.67 -13.52 -20.29
N PHE A 161 21.68 -12.56 -19.36
CA PHE A 161 20.67 -11.52 -19.29
C PHE A 161 21.27 -10.22 -18.72
N GLU A 162 20.80 -9.06 -19.19
CA GLU A 162 21.07 -7.74 -18.62
C GLU A 162 19.88 -6.82 -18.87
N SER A 163 19.47 -6.10 -17.84
CA SER A 163 18.44 -5.06 -17.92
C SER A 163 18.79 -3.88 -17.04
N GLU A 164 18.59 -2.66 -17.53
CA GLU A 164 18.52 -1.45 -16.73
C GLU A 164 17.07 -1.20 -16.34
N ASN A 165 16.81 -0.88 -15.07
CA ASN A 165 15.45 -0.74 -14.53
C ASN A 165 14.58 -1.98 -14.83
N TYR A 166 15.04 -3.12 -14.35
CA TYR A 166 14.42 -4.43 -14.57
C TYR A 166 12.96 -4.45 -14.10
N LEU A 167 12.07 -4.95 -14.96
CA LEU A 167 10.63 -4.94 -14.74
C LEU A 167 10.06 -6.31 -14.30
N ASN A 168 10.90 -7.20 -13.77
CA ASN A 168 10.51 -8.55 -13.35
C ASN A 168 9.92 -9.40 -14.49
N ASP A 169 10.41 -9.21 -15.70
CA ASP A 169 9.87 -9.76 -16.95
C ASP A 169 10.76 -10.84 -17.61
N TRP A 170 11.90 -11.21 -16.99
CA TRP A 170 12.78 -12.22 -17.54
C TRP A 170 12.24 -13.64 -17.30
N ASP A 171 12.04 -14.38 -18.38
CA ASP A 171 11.51 -15.75 -18.43
C ASP A 171 12.60 -16.84 -18.50
N GLY A 172 13.85 -16.50 -18.23
CA GLY A 172 14.99 -17.43 -18.30
C GLY A 172 15.59 -17.61 -19.70
N THR A 173 15.04 -16.97 -20.71
CA THR A 173 15.60 -17.03 -22.07
C THR A 173 16.91 -16.27 -22.16
N ASN A 174 17.85 -16.80 -22.94
CA ASN A 174 19.13 -16.15 -23.19
C ASN A 174 18.94 -14.98 -24.16
N GLN A 175 19.09 -13.75 -23.67
CA GLN A 175 18.96 -12.54 -24.48
C GLN A 175 20.30 -12.08 -25.11
N THR A 176 21.39 -12.74 -24.82
CA THR A 176 22.67 -12.46 -25.51
C THR A 176 22.68 -13.14 -26.87
N GLN A 177 22.08 -12.51 -27.86
CA GLN A 177 22.48 -12.82 -29.24
C GLN A 177 23.89 -12.26 -29.45
N ILE A 178 24.86 -13.16 -29.46
CA ILE A 178 26.22 -12.85 -29.90
C ILE A 178 26.12 -12.74 -31.42
N TYR A 179 26.27 -11.55 -31.97
CA TYR A 179 26.63 -11.34 -33.35
C TYR A 179 28.14 -11.51 -33.52
#